data_c2ed8e3d2161e23539b9d5c5f0baaaf2
#
_entry.id   c2ed8e3d2161e23539b9d5c5f0baaaf2
#
_cell.length_a   1.000
_cell.length_b   1.000
_cell.length_c   1.000
_cell.angle_alpha   90.00
_cell.angle_beta   90.00
_cell.angle_gamma   90.00
#
_symmetry.space_group_name_H-M   'P 1'
#
loop_
_entity.id
_entity.type
_entity.pdbx_description
1 polymer ?
#
loop_
_entity_poly.entity_id
_entity_poly.type
_entity_poly.pdbx_seq_one_letter_code
_entity_poly.pdbx_strand_id
1 'polypeptide(L)'
;AGKSVWGSGFLPSVYQGVQCRSDGEPVLFINNPDDISSDERKASIAALSDINKLHYDEFKDPDILTRISQYELAFKMQTTVPEVMDIASESEYIHNMYGSNPHKSCFANNALLARKLVERGVRFVQLFDWGWDTHGTSESGSIDIGLVNKCRQTDKAVTALILDLKQRGLLEETLVVWGGEFGRTPMQENREGKTNSF
;
A
#
# COMPACT_ATOMS: atom_id res chain seq x y z
N ALA A 1 3.37 11.28 6.84
CA ALA A 1 4.74 10.93 6.47
C ALA A 1 5.08 11.53 5.11
N GLY A 2 6.31 12.04 4.96
CA GLY A 2 6.77 12.61 3.69
C GLY A 2 7.14 11.54 2.66
N LYS A 3 7.50 11.96 1.44
CA LYS A 3 7.91 11.05 0.36
C LYS A 3 9.11 10.17 0.73
N SER A 4 9.91 10.57 1.71
CA SER A 4 11.10 9.84 2.17
C SER A 4 10.82 8.47 2.78
N VAL A 5 9.62 8.23 3.31
CA VAL A 5 9.26 6.90 3.87
C VAL A 5 8.95 5.85 2.81
N TRP A 6 8.83 6.26 1.55
CA TRP A 6 8.56 5.37 0.43
C TRP A 6 9.82 4.94 -0.34
N GLY A 7 10.94 5.57 -0.03
CA GLY A 7 12.22 5.26 -0.67
C GLY A 7 12.91 4.05 -0.04
N SER A 8 13.81 3.41 -0.79
CA SER A 8 14.64 2.30 -0.30
C SER A 8 15.69 2.71 0.75
N GLY A 9 15.85 4.01 1.00
CA GLY A 9 16.87 4.53 1.92
C GLY A 9 18.29 4.23 1.43
N PHE A 10 19.07 3.54 2.26
CA PHE A 10 20.43 3.10 1.92
C PHE A 10 20.48 1.77 1.16
N LEU A 11 19.34 1.08 1.02
CA LEU A 11 19.26 -0.15 0.25
C LEU A 11 19.25 0.13 -1.26
N PRO A 12 19.74 -0.78 -2.09
CA PRO A 12 19.59 -0.66 -3.53
C PRO A 12 18.12 -0.42 -3.94
N SER A 13 17.93 0.37 -4.97
CA SER A 13 16.60 0.80 -5.42
C SER A 13 15.70 -0.36 -5.90
N VAL A 14 16.26 -1.54 -6.17
CA VAL A 14 15.50 -2.77 -6.45
C VAL A 14 14.60 -3.20 -5.27
N TYR A 15 14.92 -2.74 -4.04
CA TYR A 15 14.12 -2.99 -2.83
C TYR A 15 13.10 -1.90 -2.53
N GLN A 16 12.98 -0.91 -3.41
CA GLN A 16 11.98 0.14 -3.22
C GLN A 16 10.56 -0.43 -3.36
N GLY A 17 9.70 -0.09 -2.39
CA GLY A 17 8.29 -0.44 -2.43
C GLY A 17 7.54 0.38 -3.48
N VAL A 18 6.43 -0.17 -3.95
CA VAL A 18 5.49 0.51 -4.84
C VAL A 18 4.33 1.05 -4.03
N GLN A 19 4.08 2.35 -4.14
CA GLN A 19 2.96 2.99 -3.47
C GLN A 19 1.67 2.73 -4.25
N CYS A 20 0.75 1.98 -3.64
CA CYS A 20 -0.60 1.78 -4.13
C CYS A 20 -1.53 2.84 -3.54
N ARG A 21 -2.52 3.27 -4.34
CA ARG A 21 -3.53 4.26 -3.94
C ARG A 21 -4.89 3.58 -3.87
N SER A 22 -5.69 4.00 -2.90
CA SER A 22 -7.06 3.49 -2.71
C SER A 22 -8.10 4.26 -3.53
N ASP A 23 -7.67 5.28 -4.28
CA ASP A 23 -8.53 6.14 -5.08
C ASP A 23 -7.78 6.68 -6.30
N GLY A 24 -8.46 6.82 -7.43
CA GLY A 24 -7.90 7.22 -8.71
C GLY A 24 -7.06 6.10 -9.35
N GLU A 25 -6.02 6.47 -10.09
CA GLU A 25 -5.08 5.49 -10.65
C GLU A 25 -4.38 4.73 -9.51
N PRO A 26 -4.48 3.40 -9.49
CA PRO A 26 -3.97 2.57 -8.39
C PRO A 26 -2.47 2.73 -8.15
N VAL A 27 -1.71 2.87 -9.22
CA VAL A 27 -0.29 3.18 -9.21
C VAL A 27 -0.07 4.30 -10.21
N LEU A 28 0.61 5.35 -9.77
CA LEU A 28 0.88 6.51 -10.63
C LEU A 28 1.73 6.11 -11.85
N PHE A 29 1.38 6.65 -13.01
CA PHE A 29 2.11 6.46 -14.27
C PHE A 29 2.18 5.00 -14.74
N ILE A 30 1.22 4.17 -14.31
CA ILE A 30 1.18 2.77 -14.75
C ILE A 30 0.68 2.65 -16.19
N ASN A 31 -0.20 3.54 -16.62
CA ASN A 31 -0.74 3.53 -17.97
C ASN A 31 0.25 4.13 -18.98
N ASN A 32 0.20 3.63 -20.20
CA ASN A 32 0.90 4.28 -21.29
C ASN A 32 0.24 5.64 -21.60
N PRO A 33 0.98 6.62 -22.11
CA PRO A 33 0.38 7.76 -22.82
C PRO A 33 -0.56 7.30 -23.93
N ASP A 34 -1.59 8.10 -24.21
CA ASP A 34 -2.67 7.74 -25.15
C ASP A 34 -2.18 7.42 -26.59
N ASP A 35 -1.00 7.91 -26.95
CA ASP A 35 -0.36 7.75 -28.25
C ASP A 35 0.66 6.60 -28.34
N ILE A 36 0.84 5.82 -27.25
CA ILE A 36 1.82 4.71 -27.18
C ILE A 36 1.09 3.39 -26.91
N SER A 37 1.14 2.49 -27.87
CA SER A 37 0.61 1.12 -27.68
C SER A 37 1.49 0.28 -26.74
N SER A 38 0.91 -0.79 -26.19
CA SER A 38 1.66 -1.74 -25.35
C SER A 38 2.83 -2.40 -26.10
N ASP A 39 2.69 -2.67 -27.38
CA ASP A 39 3.75 -3.28 -28.21
C ASP A 39 4.90 -2.29 -28.45
N GLU A 40 4.59 -1.04 -28.74
CA GLU A 40 5.60 0.03 -28.86
C GLU A 40 6.33 0.27 -27.53
N ARG A 41 5.60 0.26 -26.42
CA ARG A 41 6.19 0.36 -25.08
C ARG A 41 7.13 -0.80 -24.80
N LYS A 42 6.71 -2.02 -25.10
CA LYS A 42 7.54 -3.23 -24.96
C LYS A 42 8.82 -3.15 -25.80
N ALA A 43 8.68 -2.74 -27.04
CA ALA A 43 9.84 -2.57 -27.95
C ALA A 43 10.80 -1.48 -27.41
N SER A 44 10.27 -0.37 -26.91
CA SER A 44 11.08 0.71 -26.33
C SER A 44 11.85 0.26 -25.10
N ILE A 45 11.22 -0.53 -24.21
CA ILE A 45 11.88 -1.07 -23.01
C ILE A 45 12.95 -2.09 -23.38
N ALA A 46 12.69 -2.94 -24.37
CA ALA A 46 13.69 -3.88 -24.88
C ALA A 46 14.92 -3.15 -25.46
N ALA A 47 14.71 -2.13 -26.25
CA ALA A 47 15.80 -1.31 -26.80
C ALA A 47 16.61 -0.59 -25.69
N LEU A 48 15.94 -0.03 -24.68
CA LEU A 48 16.59 0.56 -23.53
C LEU A 48 17.39 -0.48 -22.71
N SER A 49 16.86 -1.68 -22.56
CA SER A 49 17.57 -2.78 -21.89
C SER A 49 18.84 -3.15 -22.63
N ASP A 50 18.80 -3.24 -23.96
CA ASP A 50 19.96 -3.57 -24.78
C ASP A 50 21.03 -2.46 -24.74
N ILE A 51 20.64 -1.20 -24.82
CA ILE A 51 21.57 -0.05 -24.66
C ILE A 51 22.21 -0.06 -23.28
N ASN A 52 21.42 -0.28 -22.22
CA ASN A 52 21.95 -0.35 -20.87
C ASN A 52 22.88 -1.54 -20.65
N LYS A 53 22.65 -2.68 -21.30
CA LYS A 53 23.58 -3.83 -21.26
C LYS A 53 24.92 -3.49 -21.91
N LEU A 54 24.93 -2.80 -23.05
CA LEU A 54 26.16 -2.31 -23.67
C LEU A 54 26.93 -1.38 -22.73
N HIS A 55 26.25 -0.44 -22.08
CA HIS A 55 26.85 0.44 -21.08
C HIS A 55 27.39 -0.35 -19.88
N TYR A 56 26.64 -1.35 -19.41
CA TYR A 56 27.13 -2.20 -18.31
C TYR A 56 28.40 -2.96 -18.70
N ASP A 57 28.47 -3.45 -19.94
CA ASP A 57 29.65 -4.17 -20.42
C ASP A 57 30.89 -3.28 -20.50
N GLU A 58 30.72 -2.00 -20.77
CA GLU A 58 31.78 -1.00 -20.81
C GLU A 58 32.19 -0.52 -19.39
N PHE A 59 31.23 -0.11 -18.55
CA PHE A 59 31.48 0.56 -17.29
C PHE A 59 31.46 -0.37 -16.07
N LYS A 60 30.81 -1.53 -16.17
CA LYS A 60 30.62 -2.52 -15.08
C LYS A 60 29.95 -1.92 -13.83
N ASP A 61 29.18 -0.88 -14.00
CA ASP A 61 28.44 -0.22 -12.92
C ASP A 61 27.17 -1.01 -12.56
N PRO A 62 27.04 -1.54 -11.32
CA PRO A 62 25.88 -2.32 -10.90
C PRO A 62 24.56 -1.53 -10.90
N ASP A 63 24.59 -0.21 -10.83
CA ASP A 63 23.41 0.63 -10.88
C ASP A 63 22.70 0.55 -12.24
N ILE A 64 23.43 0.22 -13.31
CA ILE A 64 22.88 -0.01 -14.64
C ILE A 64 21.96 -1.25 -14.64
N LEU A 65 22.39 -2.35 -14.01
CA LEU A 65 21.57 -3.56 -13.88
C LEU A 65 20.31 -3.30 -13.06
N THR A 66 20.44 -2.51 -12.00
CA THR A 66 19.31 -2.08 -11.19
C THR A 66 18.28 -1.31 -12.02
N ARG A 67 18.74 -0.40 -12.88
CA ARG A 67 17.88 0.39 -13.79
C ARG A 67 17.14 -0.50 -14.80
N ILE A 68 17.83 -1.48 -15.40
CA ILE A 68 17.20 -2.46 -16.30
C ILE A 68 16.06 -3.17 -15.57
N SER A 69 16.34 -3.72 -14.39
CA SER A 69 15.35 -4.45 -13.58
C SER A 69 14.15 -3.58 -13.19
N GLN A 70 14.36 -2.29 -12.93
CA GLN A 70 13.28 -1.35 -12.63
C GLN A 70 12.35 -1.10 -13.82
N TYR A 71 12.90 -0.95 -15.04
CA TYR A 71 12.08 -0.78 -16.24
C TYR A 71 11.27 -2.05 -16.56
N GLU A 72 11.88 -3.23 -16.43
CA GLU A 72 11.20 -4.51 -16.62
C GLU A 72 10.08 -4.72 -15.60
N LEU A 73 10.34 -4.39 -14.33
CA LEU A 73 9.34 -4.46 -13.26
C LEU A 73 8.18 -3.49 -13.53
N ALA A 74 8.48 -2.24 -13.89
CA ALA A 74 7.46 -1.25 -14.20
C ALA A 74 6.55 -1.70 -15.35
N PHE A 75 7.12 -2.28 -16.40
CA PHE A 75 6.34 -2.84 -17.52
C PHE A 75 5.48 -4.03 -17.10
N LYS A 76 6.03 -4.97 -16.34
CA LYS A 76 5.27 -6.10 -15.79
C LYS A 76 4.11 -5.63 -14.92
N MET A 77 4.31 -4.56 -14.18
CA MET A 77 3.26 -3.95 -13.37
C MET A 77 2.12 -3.38 -14.22
N GLN A 78 2.40 -2.80 -15.38
CA GLN A 78 1.36 -2.26 -16.27
C GLN A 78 0.31 -3.30 -16.69
N THR A 79 0.72 -4.56 -16.80
CA THR A 79 -0.16 -5.65 -17.22
C THR A 79 -0.86 -6.34 -16.05
N THR A 80 -0.22 -6.41 -14.87
CA THR A 80 -0.72 -7.21 -13.73
C THR A 80 -1.47 -6.38 -12.68
N VAL A 81 -1.04 -5.14 -12.46
CA VAL A 81 -1.59 -4.30 -11.39
C VAL A 81 -3.05 -3.94 -11.60
N PRO A 82 -3.53 -3.54 -12.80
CA PRO A 82 -4.93 -3.17 -12.98
C PRO A 82 -5.92 -4.24 -12.52
N GLU A 83 -5.65 -5.52 -12.84
CA GLU A 83 -6.50 -6.64 -12.44
C GLU A 83 -6.50 -6.86 -10.91
N VAL A 84 -5.33 -6.79 -10.30
CA VAL A 84 -5.21 -6.98 -8.84
C VAL A 84 -5.85 -5.82 -8.07
N MET A 85 -5.70 -4.60 -8.58
CA MET A 85 -6.21 -3.39 -7.93
C MET A 85 -7.71 -3.20 -8.09
N ASP A 86 -8.34 -3.90 -9.04
CA ASP A 86 -9.80 -3.86 -9.21
C ASP A 86 -10.51 -4.61 -8.08
N ILE A 87 -10.76 -3.91 -6.99
CA ILE A 87 -11.56 -4.45 -5.88
C ILE A 87 -13.05 -4.51 -6.21
N ALA A 88 -13.53 -3.76 -7.22
CA ALA A 88 -14.95 -3.76 -7.57
C ALA A 88 -15.42 -5.10 -8.16
N SER A 89 -14.50 -5.90 -8.68
CA SER A 89 -14.78 -7.27 -9.16
C SER A 89 -15.06 -8.29 -8.06
N GLU A 90 -14.84 -7.95 -6.80
CA GLU A 90 -15.12 -8.84 -5.67
C GLU A 90 -16.62 -8.97 -5.41
N SER A 91 -17.03 -10.08 -4.80
CA SER A 91 -18.44 -10.34 -4.50
C SER A 91 -18.96 -9.39 -3.42
N GLU A 92 -20.27 -9.16 -3.42
CA GLU A 92 -20.95 -8.40 -2.39
C GLU A 92 -20.70 -8.98 -0.98
N TYR A 93 -20.60 -10.30 -0.87
CA TYR A 93 -20.24 -10.98 0.38
C TYR A 93 -18.89 -10.49 0.93
N ILE A 94 -17.87 -10.41 0.07
CA ILE A 94 -16.53 -9.93 0.45
C ILE A 94 -16.59 -8.46 0.84
N HIS A 95 -17.27 -7.61 0.05
CA HIS A 95 -17.45 -6.21 0.39
C HIS A 95 -18.14 -6.02 1.75
N ASN A 96 -19.19 -6.80 2.01
CA ASN A 96 -19.89 -6.77 3.29
C ASN A 96 -19.01 -7.26 4.45
N MET A 97 -18.21 -8.29 4.24
CA MET A 97 -17.29 -8.83 5.24
C MET A 97 -16.25 -7.80 5.66
N TYR A 98 -15.60 -7.14 4.70
CA TYR A 98 -14.58 -6.11 4.95
C TYR A 98 -15.16 -4.76 5.37
N GLY A 99 -16.39 -4.46 4.98
CA GLY A 99 -16.96 -3.12 5.02
C GLY A 99 -16.35 -2.21 3.94
N SER A 100 -15.85 -2.80 2.86
CA SER A 100 -15.23 -2.08 1.76
C SER A 100 -16.28 -1.45 0.83
N ASN A 101 -15.89 -0.35 0.20
CA ASN A 101 -16.72 0.34 -0.80
C ASN A 101 -15.82 0.80 -1.96
N PRO A 102 -15.91 0.16 -3.15
CA PRO A 102 -15.06 0.51 -4.29
C PRO A 102 -15.22 1.95 -4.79
N HIS A 103 -16.33 2.62 -4.43
CA HIS A 103 -16.62 3.99 -4.84
C HIS A 103 -16.20 5.06 -3.82
N LYS A 104 -15.60 4.65 -2.70
CA LYS A 104 -15.19 5.57 -1.63
C LYS A 104 -13.89 5.10 -0.99
N SER A 105 -12.89 5.98 -0.97
CA SER A 105 -11.63 5.68 -0.28
C SER A 105 -11.87 5.39 1.21
N CYS A 106 -11.42 4.22 1.67
CA CYS A 106 -11.49 3.80 3.07
C CYS A 106 -10.41 2.75 3.38
N PHE A 107 -10.10 2.57 4.66
CA PHE A 107 -9.12 1.59 5.12
C PHE A 107 -9.51 0.15 4.73
N ALA A 108 -10.80 -0.16 4.71
CA ALA A 108 -11.30 -1.48 4.32
C ALA A 108 -10.94 -1.85 2.87
N ASN A 109 -10.92 -0.88 1.95
CA ASN A 109 -10.45 -1.11 0.58
C ASN A 109 -8.97 -1.50 0.56
N ASN A 110 -8.15 -0.83 1.39
CA ASN A 110 -6.72 -1.14 1.48
C ASN A 110 -6.48 -2.54 2.08
N ALA A 111 -7.26 -2.93 3.09
CA ALA A 111 -7.18 -4.26 3.68
C ALA A 111 -7.58 -5.36 2.68
N LEU A 112 -8.66 -5.14 1.92
CA LEU A 112 -9.08 -6.05 0.85
C LEU A 112 -8.03 -6.15 -0.26
N LEU A 113 -7.45 -5.02 -0.66
CA LEU A 113 -6.36 -4.99 -1.63
C LEU A 113 -5.11 -5.74 -1.13
N ALA A 114 -4.78 -5.61 0.16
CA ALA A 114 -3.66 -6.35 0.75
C ALA A 114 -3.84 -7.86 0.63
N ARG A 115 -5.05 -8.38 0.86
CA ARG A 115 -5.37 -9.79 0.62
C ARG A 115 -5.15 -10.18 -0.84
N LYS A 116 -5.66 -9.38 -1.78
CA LYS A 116 -5.48 -9.64 -3.23
C LYS A 116 -4.00 -9.66 -3.63
N LEU A 117 -3.20 -8.77 -3.09
CA LEU A 117 -1.76 -8.72 -3.34
C LEU A 117 -1.04 -9.95 -2.79
N VAL A 118 -1.36 -10.38 -1.57
CA VAL A 118 -0.81 -11.60 -0.97
C VAL A 118 -1.20 -12.84 -1.79
N GLU A 119 -2.45 -12.94 -2.21
CA GLU A 119 -2.97 -14.03 -3.06
C GLU A 119 -2.23 -14.12 -4.41
N ARG A 120 -1.71 -13.00 -4.91
CA ARG A 120 -0.86 -12.95 -6.11
C ARG A 120 0.64 -13.12 -5.84
N GLY A 121 1.01 -13.49 -4.61
CA GLY A 121 2.38 -13.79 -4.22
C GLY A 121 3.25 -12.57 -3.88
N VAL A 122 2.64 -11.41 -3.59
CA VAL A 122 3.39 -10.27 -3.08
C VAL A 122 3.82 -10.57 -1.65
N ARG A 123 5.13 -10.66 -1.42
CA ARG A 123 5.71 -11.12 -0.16
C ARG A 123 5.64 -10.11 0.98
N PHE A 124 5.56 -8.83 0.68
CA PHE A 124 5.56 -7.76 1.67
C PHE A 124 4.53 -6.71 1.31
N VAL A 125 3.50 -6.58 2.14
CA VAL A 125 2.44 -5.58 1.97
C VAL A 125 2.37 -4.75 3.24
N GLN A 126 2.49 -3.44 3.13
CA GLN A 126 2.42 -2.53 4.26
C GLN A 126 1.22 -1.60 4.10
N LEU A 127 0.34 -1.61 5.10
CA LEU A 127 -0.81 -0.74 5.19
C LEU A 127 -0.52 0.41 6.14
N PHE A 128 -0.82 1.64 5.71
CA PHE A 128 -0.76 2.81 6.56
C PHE A 128 -2.17 3.33 6.82
N ASP A 129 -2.47 3.60 8.06
CA ASP A 129 -3.71 4.23 8.47
C ASP A 129 -3.43 5.47 9.30
N TRP A 130 -4.05 6.58 8.94
CA TRP A 130 -3.84 7.90 9.54
C TRP A 130 -4.93 8.22 10.57
N GLY A 131 -4.60 9.14 11.51
CA GLY A 131 -5.58 9.68 12.45
C GLY A 131 -5.62 8.95 13.80
N TRP A 132 -4.56 8.24 14.15
CA TRP A 132 -4.39 7.61 15.46
C TRP A 132 -3.81 8.56 16.53
N ASP A 133 -3.32 9.71 16.08
CA ASP A 133 -2.69 10.72 16.95
C ASP A 133 -3.76 11.54 17.67
N THR A 134 -4.28 11.00 18.77
CA THR A 134 -5.34 11.60 19.57
C THR A 134 -4.76 12.29 20.80
N HIS A 135 -4.81 13.63 20.83
CA HIS A 135 -4.26 14.47 21.91
C HIS A 135 -5.33 15.36 22.60
N GLY A 136 -6.61 15.08 22.36
CA GLY A 136 -7.72 15.82 22.98
C GLY A 136 -7.86 17.29 22.56
N THR A 137 -7.23 17.70 21.48
CA THR A 137 -7.29 19.10 21.00
C THR A 137 -8.58 19.45 20.28
N SER A 138 -9.36 18.43 19.88
CA SER A 138 -10.65 18.55 19.22
C SER A 138 -11.48 17.31 19.52
N GLU A 139 -12.77 17.35 19.20
CA GLU A 139 -13.65 16.20 19.34
C GLU A 139 -13.13 14.99 18.57
N SER A 140 -12.70 15.20 17.33
CA SER A 140 -12.11 14.14 16.50
C SER A 140 -10.72 13.68 16.95
N GLY A 141 -10.03 14.45 17.77
CA GLY A 141 -8.72 14.14 18.36
C GLY A 141 -8.80 13.65 19.80
N SER A 142 -10.00 13.41 20.34
CA SER A 142 -10.19 12.91 21.70
C SER A 142 -10.12 11.38 21.79
N ILE A 143 -9.82 10.84 22.95
CA ILE A 143 -9.79 9.39 23.18
C ILE A 143 -11.21 8.80 23.20
N ASP A 144 -12.14 9.47 23.80
CA ASP A 144 -13.53 9.02 23.98
C ASP A 144 -14.33 9.02 22.66
N ILE A 145 -14.05 9.92 21.75
CA ILE A 145 -14.73 10.02 20.46
C ILE A 145 -13.79 9.65 19.29
N GLY A 146 -12.66 10.34 19.19
CA GLY A 146 -11.75 10.19 18.05
C GLY A 146 -11.14 8.80 17.95
N LEU A 147 -10.60 8.27 19.05
CA LEU A 147 -10.03 6.91 19.08
C LEU A 147 -11.11 5.85 18.88
N VAL A 148 -12.28 6.00 19.50
CA VAL A 148 -13.40 5.05 19.31
C VAL A 148 -13.85 4.99 17.84
N ASN A 149 -13.96 6.16 17.19
CA ASN A 149 -14.30 6.22 15.78
C ASN A 149 -13.22 5.57 14.91
N LYS A 150 -11.96 5.77 15.27
CA LYS A 150 -10.82 5.18 14.56
C LYS A 150 -10.80 3.66 14.67
N CYS A 151 -11.01 3.14 15.86
CA CYS A 151 -11.16 1.70 16.09
C CYS A 151 -12.31 1.11 15.23
N ARG A 152 -13.47 1.76 15.22
CA ARG A 152 -14.63 1.32 14.41
C ARG A 152 -14.35 1.30 12.91
N GLN A 153 -13.48 2.17 12.42
CA GLN A 153 -13.09 2.22 11.00
C GLN A 153 -12.18 1.06 10.59
N THR A 154 -11.44 0.49 11.52
CA THR A 154 -10.38 -0.47 11.23
C THR A 154 -10.67 -1.89 11.71
N ASP A 155 -11.37 -2.08 12.83
CA ASP A 155 -11.56 -3.39 13.49
C ASP A 155 -12.19 -4.43 12.56
N LYS A 156 -13.28 -4.05 11.89
CA LYS A 156 -13.99 -4.92 10.95
C LYS A 156 -13.10 -5.35 9.79
N ALA A 157 -12.37 -4.41 9.19
CA ALA A 157 -11.53 -4.67 8.05
C ALA A 157 -10.33 -5.57 8.39
N VAL A 158 -9.70 -5.37 9.56
CA VAL A 158 -8.59 -6.21 10.03
C VAL A 158 -9.08 -7.61 10.37
N THR A 159 -10.22 -7.72 11.05
CA THR A 159 -10.85 -9.02 11.34
C THR A 159 -11.17 -9.77 10.05
N ALA A 160 -11.75 -9.07 9.07
CA ALA A 160 -12.08 -9.65 7.77
C ALA A 160 -10.82 -10.13 7.02
N LEU A 161 -9.75 -9.35 7.05
CA LEU A 161 -8.47 -9.73 6.44
C LEU A 161 -7.96 -11.07 7.01
N ILE A 162 -7.94 -11.22 8.31
CA ILE A 162 -7.47 -12.45 8.98
C ILE A 162 -8.39 -13.64 8.64
N LEU A 163 -9.71 -13.43 8.68
CA LEU A 163 -10.68 -14.49 8.36
C LEU A 163 -10.61 -14.90 6.89
N ASP A 164 -10.47 -13.96 5.96
CA ASP A 164 -10.38 -14.23 4.53
C ASP A 164 -9.08 -14.98 4.19
N LEU A 165 -7.94 -14.53 4.75
CA LEU A 165 -6.67 -15.26 4.62
C LEU A 165 -6.79 -16.69 5.15
N LYS A 166 -7.47 -16.89 6.28
CA LYS A 166 -7.71 -18.23 6.85
C LYS A 166 -8.60 -19.07 5.95
N GLN A 167 -9.71 -18.54 5.46
CA GLN A 167 -10.65 -19.25 4.58
C GLN A 167 -9.99 -19.67 3.27
N ARG A 168 -9.04 -18.89 2.77
CA ARG A 168 -8.28 -19.19 1.55
C ARG A 168 -7.06 -20.08 1.77
N GLY A 169 -6.78 -20.47 3.01
CA GLY A 169 -5.57 -21.25 3.34
C GLY A 169 -4.27 -20.46 3.25
N LEU A 170 -4.34 -19.14 3.16
CA LEU A 170 -3.17 -18.27 3.04
C LEU A 170 -2.58 -17.87 4.39
N LEU A 171 -3.34 -17.99 5.48
CA LEU A 171 -2.91 -17.53 6.80
C LEU A 171 -1.73 -18.33 7.37
N GLU A 172 -1.60 -19.60 7.01
CA GLU A 172 -0.49 -20.46 7.45
C GLU A 172 0.87 -20.00 6.92
N GLU A 173 0.87 -19.27 5.78
CA GLU A 173 2.08 -18.76 5.13
C GLU A 173 2.18 -17.23 5.21
N THR A 174 1.25 -16.58 5.93
CA THR A 174 1.18 -15.12 6.01
C THR A 174 1.27 -14.65 7.45
N LEU A 175 2.34 -13.93 7.79
CA LEU A 175 2.44 -13.23 9.06
C LEU A 175 1.73 -11.88 8.99
N VAL A 176 0.67 -11.71 9.78
CA VAL A 176 -0.03 -10.43 9.94
C VAL A 176 0.50 -9.72 11.19
N VAL A 177 1.10 -8.55 11.00
CA VAL A 177 1.64 -7.73 12.08
C VAL A 177 0.80 -6.48 12.23
N TRP A 178 0.28 -6.26 13.42
CA TRP A 178 -0.34 -5.01 13.84
C TRP A 178 0.62 -4.29 14.77
N GLY A 179 0.97 -3.07 14.45
CA GLY A 179 1.88 -2.27 15.24
C GLY A 179 1.51 -0.80 15.23
N GLY A 180 1.85 -0.13 16.31
CA GLY A 180 1.82 1.32 16.45
C GLY A 180 3.18 1.84 16.86
N GLU A 181 3.22 3.08 17.35
CA GLU A 181 4.41 3.66 17.97
C GLU A 181 4.57 3.18 19.42
N PHE A 182 5.59 3.67 20.11
CA PHE A 182 5.77 3.46 21.54
C PHE A 182 4.59 4.01 22.37
N GLY A 183 4.43 3.48 23.58
CA GLY A 183 3.33 3.85 24.47
C GLY A 183 3.33 5.31 24.90
N ARG A 184 2.25 5.72 25.55
CA ARG A 184 2.03 7.08 26.05
C ARG A 184 2.25 7.13 27.55
N THR A 185 2.72 8.27 28.05
CA THR A 185 2.78 8.51 29.51
C THR A 185 1.39 8.63 30.07
N PRO A 186 1.11 8.04 31.28
CA PRO A 186 -0.19 8.14 31.92
C PRO A 186 -0.34 9.52 32.61
N MET A 187 -0.36 10.57 31.79
CA MET A 187 -0.51 11.95 32.25
C MET A 187 -1.68 12.61 31.55
N GLN A 188 -2.44 13.39 32.31
CA GLN A 188 -3.50 14.22 31.77
C GLN A 188 -2.92 15.63 31.50
N GLU A 189 -3.12 16.12 30.27
CA GLU A 189 -2.83 17.51 29.93
C GLU A 189 -4.13 18.31 29.87
N ASN A 190 -4.30 19.28 30.76
CA ASN A 190 -5.41 20.21 30.69
C ASN A 190 -5.03 21.36 29.77
N ARG A 191 -5.65 21.44 28.60
CA ARG A 191 -5.62 22.61 27.73
C ARG A 191 -6.90 23.39 27.92
N GLU A 192 -6.84 24.74 27.85
CA GLU A 192 -7.96 25.65 28.14
C GLU A 192 -9.28 25.16 27.53
N GLY A 193 -10.25 24.84 28.38
CA GLY A 193 -11.61 24.44 28.01
C GLY A 193 -11.78 23.01 27.51
N LYS A 194 -10.75 22.15 27.56
CA LYS A 194 -10.83 20.74 27.15
C LYS A 194 -10.06 19.85 28.09
N THR A 195 -10.75 18.83 28.59
CA THR A 195 -10.15 17.73 29.35
C THR A 195 -9.61 16.69 28.38
N ASN A 196 -8.31 16.46 28.40
CA ASN A 196 -7.71 15.32 27.75
C ASN A 196 -7.65 14.20 28.76
N SER A 197 -8.49 13.19 28.62
CA SER A 197 -8.37 11.95 29.37
C SER A 197 -7.48 10.97 28.61
N PHE A 198 -6.62 10.27 29.32
CA PHE A 198 -5.77 9.19 28.83
C PHE A 198 -6.45 7.86 29.01
#